data_6d1661d000c7d4e0c82a9b33b8313b20
#
_entry.id   6d1661d000c7d4e0c82a9b33b8313b20
#
_cell.length_a   1.000
_cell.length_b   1.000
_cell.length_c   1.000
_cell.angle_alpha   90.00
_cell.angle_beta   90.00
_cell.angle_gamma   90.00
#
_symmetry.space_group_name_H-M   'P 1'
#
loop_
_entity.id
_entity.type
_entity.pdbx_description
1 polymer ?
#
loop_
_entity_poly.entity_id
_entity_poly.type
_entity_poly.pdbx_seq_one_letter_code
_entity_poly.pdbx_strand_id
1 'polypeptide(L)'
;MTHPPDTLLTLVVPAALEETVADLLLDADDIVGGFTSSPASGHGTTLENLRGNERVRGRERRVKFEIALDAISLPSLRERVLAELPDARLYYWTTALRSCGVLP
;
A
#
# COMPACT_ATOMS: atom_id res chain seq x y z
N MET A 1 -5.51 -16.85 -7.46
CA MET A 1 -4.51 -16.44 -8.47
C MET A 1 -4.10 -17.64 -9.28
N THR A 2 -4.07 -17.47 -10.59
CA THR A 2 -3.75 -18.58 -11.50
C THR A 2 -2.24 -18.64 -11.82
N HIS A 3 -1.47 -17.64 -11.46
CA HIS A 3 -0.03 -17.61 -11.64
C HIS A 3 0.66 -16.83 -10.52
N PRO A 4 1.98 -17.04 -10.35
CA PRO A 4 2.70 -16.37 -9.27
C PRO A 4 2.68 -14.86 -9.39
N PRO A 5 2.75 -14.16 -8.28
CA PRO A 5 2.91 -12.71 -8.32
C PRO A 5 4.18 -12.30 -9.05
N ASP A 6 4.08 -11.24 -9.83
CA ASP A 6 5.20 -10.69 -10.58
C ASP A 6 5.50 -9.23 -10.23
N THR A 7 4.75 -8.67 -9.29
CA THR A 7 4.87 -7.26 -8.94
C THR A 7 4.78 -7.09 -7.43
N LEU A 8 5.64 -6.25 -6.90
CA LEU A 8 5.53 -5.79 -5.52
C LEU A 8 4.95 -4.37 -5.53
N LEU A 9 3.77 -4.23 -4.96
CA LEU A 9 3.17 -2.93 -4.73
C LEU A 9 3.55 -2.47 -3.33
N THR A 10 4.14 -1.28 -3.24
CA THR A 10 4.36 -0.62 -1.96
C THR A 10 3.36 0.51 -1.82
N LEU A 11 2.62 0.50 -0.74
CA LEU A 11 1.59 1.49 -0.47
C LEU A 11 1.92 2.16 0.86
N VAL A 12 2.04 3.47 0.85
CA VAL A 12 2.37 4.23 2.06
C VAL A 12 1.13 5.03 2.47
N VAL A 13 0.65 4.77 3.66
CA VAL A 13 -0.62 5.34 4.13
C VAL A 13 -0.42 6.07 5.44
N PRO A 14 -1.25 7.08 5.73
CA PRO A 14 -1.26 7.66 7.08
C PRO A 14 -1.57 6.58 8.12
N ALA A 15 -0.90 6.67 9.27
CA ALA A 15 -1.06 5.65 10.32
C ALA A 15 -2.53 5.47 10.74
N ALA A 16 -3.31 6.54 10.69
CA ALA A 16 -4.73 6.48 11.05
C ALA A 16 -5.56 5.57 10.13
N LEU A 17 -5.06 5.29 8.92
CA LEU A 17 -5.78 4.46 7.96
C LEU A 17 -5.29 3.01 7.92
N GLU A 18 -4.40 2.64 8.83
CA GLU A 18 -3.79 1.31 8.80
C GLU A 18 -4.83 0.19 8.81
N GLU A 19 -5.77 0.23 9.75
CA GLU A 19 -6.76 -0.83 9.86
C GLU A 19 -7.68 -0.88 8.66
N THR A 20 -8.10 0.28 8.17
CA THR A 20 -8.98 0.35 7.00
C THR A 20 -8.31 -0.27 5.78
N VAL A 21 -7.04 0.06 5.55
CA VAL A 21 -6.30 -0.48 4.41
C VAL A 21 -6.05 -1.98 4.60
N ALA A 22 -5.69 -2.40 5.81
CA ALA A 22 -5.49 -3.83 6.08
C ALA A 22 -6.77 -4.63 5.80
N ASP A 23 -7.90 -4.13 6.26
CA ASP A 23 -9.19 -4.81 6.03
C ASP A 23 -9.52 -4.88 4.53
N LEU A 24 -9.28 -3.78 3.81
CA LEU A 24 -9.50 -3.74 2.37
C LEU A 24 -8.65 -4.79 1.65
N LEU A 25 -7.38 -4.90 2.04
CA LEU A 25 -6.47 -5.88 1.42
C LEU A 25 -6.88 -7.31 1.76
N LEU A 26 -7.33 -7.56 2.98
CA LEU A 26 -7.81 -8.87 3.38
C LEU A 26 -9.07 -9.27 2.61
N ASP A 27 -9.95 -8.30 2.36
CA ASP A 27 -11.17 -8.55 1.58
C ASP A 27 -10.88 -8.77 0.09
N ALA A 28 -9.75 -8.28 -0.39
CA ALA A 28 -9.35 -8.43 -1.78
C ALA A 28 -8.56 -9.72 -2.02
N ASP A 29 -8.92 -10.80 -1.33
CA ASP A 29 -8.18 -12.07 -1.36
C ASP A 29 -8.21 -12.75 -2.73
N ASP A 30 -9.09 -12.32 -3.62
CA ASP A 30 -9.11 -12.80 -5.00
C ASP A 30 -7.92 -12.28 -5.83
N ILE A 31 -7.30 -11.18 -5.42
CA ILE A 31 -6.18 -10.59 -6.16
C ILE A 31 -4.94 -10.35 -5.28
N VAL A 32 -5.09 -10.35 -3.97
CA VAL A 32 -3.98 -10.17 -3.03
C VAL A 32 -3.73 -11.48 -2.32
N GLY A 33 -2.57 -12.08 -2.57
CA GLY A 33 -2.22 -13.36 -1.95
C GLY A 33 -1.73 -13.22 -0.52
N GLY A 34 -1.26 -12.04 -0.16
CA GLY A 34 -0.77 -11.75 1.19
C GLY A 34 -0.03 -10.42 1.17
N PHE A 35 0.19 -9.88 2.35
CA PHE A 35 0.91 -8.61 2.48
C PHE A 35 1.57 -8.52 3.84
N THR A 36 2.54 -7.62 3.92
CA THR A 36 3.19 -7.27 5.18
C THR A 36 3.05 -5.77 5.40
N SER A 37 3.14 -5.35 6.65
CA SER A 37 3.11 -3.93 6.96
C SER A 37 4.19 -3.60 7.98
N SER A 38 4.65 -2.36 7.96
CA SER A 38 5.65 -1.88 8.90
C SER A 38 5.48 -0.38 9.11
N PRO A 39 5.89 0.13 10.28
CA PRO A 39 5.89 1.57 10.50
C PRO A 39 6.85 2.27 9.54
N ALA A 40 6.51 3.50 9.17
CA ALA A 40 7.35 4.32 8.31
C ALA A 40 7.18 5.79 8.69
N SER A 41 8.13 6.62 8.28
CA SER A 41 8.02 8.06 8.44
C SER A 41 8.01 8.69 7.06
N GLY A 42 7.02 9.54 6.80
CA GLY A 42 6.92 10.24 5.54
C GLY A 42 7.70 11.55 5.57
N HIS A 43 8.43 11.82 4.53
CA HIS A 43 9.23 13.04 4.38
C HIS A 43 9.02 13.63 2.99
N GLY A 44 9.17 14.93 2.88
CA GLY A 44 9.15 15.61 1.61
C GLY A 44 7.76 15.99 1.15
N THR A 45 7.69 16.76 0.08
CA THR A 45 6.43 17.34 -0.40
C THR A 45 5.55 16.32 -1.12
N THR A 46 6.14 15.33 -1.76
CA THR A 46 5.35 14.31 -2.48
C THR A 46 4.58 13.39 -1.55
N LEU A 47 5.10 13.18 -0.35
CA LEU A 47 4.40 12.41 0.68
C LEU A 47 3.60 13.31 1.60
N GLU A 48 3.53 14.58 1.29
CA GLU A 48 2.93 15.55 2.15
C GLU A 48 1.42 15.43 2.16
N ASN A 49 0.92 15.13 3.33
CA ASN A 49 -0.46 15.22 3.67
C ASN A 49 -0.51 15.87 5.04
N LEU A 50 0.46 16.75 5.25
CA LEU A 50 0.82 17.25 6.57
C LEU A 50 -0.06 18.40 6.99
N ARG A 51 -0.41 18.41 8.26
CA ARG A 51 -0.98 19.58 8.92
C ARG A 51 0.18 20.48 9.36
N GLY A 52 -0.16 21.71 9.75
CA GLY A 52 0.87 22.69 10.06
C GLY A 52 1.92 22.22 11.07
N ASN A 53 1.49 21.57 12.16
CA ASN A 53 2.43 21.11 13.17
C ASN A 53 3.31 19.95 12.70
N GLU A 54 2.80 19.13 11.81
CA GLU A 54 3.57 18.02 11.24
C GLU A 54 4.62 18.55 10.28
N ARG A 55 4.28 19.58 9.52
CA ARG A 55 5.21 20.23 8.62
C ARG A 55 6.44 20.75 9.34
N VAL A 56 6.24 21.31 10.53
CA VAL A 56 7.34 21.85 11.32
C VAL A 56 8.34 20.75 11.64
N ARG A 57 7.88 19.53 11.89
CA ARG A 57 8.77 18.43 12.20
C ARG A 57 9.32 17.75 10.97
N GLY A 58 8.77 18.04 9.79
CA GLY A 58 9.26 17.49 8.53
C GLY A 58 8.98 16.01 8.31
N ARG A 59 8.10 15.42 9.11
CA ARG A 59 7.71 14.01 8.91
C ARG A 59 6.33 13.75 9.46
N GLU A 60 5.72 12.67 8.98
CA GLU A 60 4.43 12.19 9.41
C GLU A 60 4.51 10.70 9.66
N ARG A 61 3.78 10.22 10.65
CA ARG A 61 3.68 8.78 10.92
C ARG A 61 2.88 8.11 9.83
N ARG A 62 3.46 7.09 9.26
CA ARG A 62 2.85 6.32 8.19
C ARG A 62 3.04 4.83 8.42
N VAL A 63 2.31 4.05 7.64
CA VAL A 63 2.47 2.61 7.60
C VAL A 63 2.73 2.24 6.15
N LYS A 64 3.74 1.41 5.95
CA LYS A 64 4.09 0.90 4.63
C LYS A 64 3.53 -0.52 4.49
N PHE A 65 2.74 -0.73 3.45
CA PHE A 65 2.26 -2.05 3.09
C PHE A 65 3.03 -2.54 1.88
N GLU A 66 3.46 -3.79 1.92
CA GLU A 66 4.11 -4.43 0.80
C GLU A 66 3.27 -5.62 0.36
N ILE A 67 2.80 -5.59 -0.87
CA ILE A 67 1.80 -6.49 -1.38
C ILE A 67 2.33 -7.14 -2.65
N ALA A 68 2.49 -8.46 -2.62
CA ALA A 68 2.86 -9.20 -3.82
C ALA A 68 1.59 -9.54 -4.59
N LEU A 69 1.54 -9.14 -5.85
CA LEU A 69 0.37 -9.38 -6.69
C LEU A 69 0.79 -9.48 -8.14
N ASP A 70 -0.18 -9.83 -8.97
CA ASP A 70 -0.02 -9.84 -10.42
C ASP A 70 -0.26 -8.43 -10.95
N ALA A 71 0.63 -7.92 -11.78
CA ALA A 71 0.51 -6.59 -12.36
C ALA A 71 -0.85 -6.37 -13.03
N ILE A 72 -1.39 -7.42 -13.62
CA ILE A 72 -2.70 -7.36 -14.29
C ILE A 72 -3.83 -7.00 -13.32
N SER A 73 -3.68 -7.34 -12.05
CA SER A 73 -4.69 -7.08 -11.01
C SER A 73 -4.58 -5.69 -10.41
N LEU A 74 -3.51 -4.96 -10.70
CA LEU A 74 -3.28 -3.65 -10.09
C LEU A 74 -4.40 -2.65 -10.34
N PRO A 75 -4.92 -2.50 -11.58
CA PRO A 75 -6.03 -1.57 -11.79
C PRO A 75 -7.26 -1.90 -10.95
N SER A 76 -7.58 -3.18 -10.78
CA SER A 76 -8.72 -3.60 -9.96
C SER A 76 -8.52 -3.23 -8.49
N LEU A 77 -7.31 -3.44 -7.97
CA LEU A 77 -7.02 -3.06 -6.59
C LEU A 77 -7.11 -1.54 -6.41
N ARG A 78 -6.60 -0.78 -7.37
CA ARG A 78 -6.69 0.68 -7.32
C ARG A 78 -8.13 1.15 -7.27
N GLU A 79 -9.01 0.55 -8.06
CA GLU A 79 -10.43 0.89 -8.03
C GLU A 79 -11.05 0.64 -6.68
N ARG A 80 -10.71 -0.48 -6.04
CA ARG A 80 -11.22 -0.80 -4.71
C ARG A 80 -10.74 0.19 -3.65
N VAL A 81 -9.47 0.59 -3.73
CA VAL A 81 -8.92 1.59 -2.83
C VAL A 81 -9.62 2.92 -3.02
N LEU A 82 -9.81 3.35 -4.26
CA LEU A 82 -10.49 4.61 -4.55
C LEU A 82 -11.95 4.60 -4.07
N ALA A 83 -12.63 3.46 -4.18
CA ALA A 83 -14.01 3.35 -3.72
C ALA A 83 -14.13 3.49 -2.21
N GLU A 84 -13.19 2.90 -1.46
CA GLU A 84 -13.21 2.95 0.00
C GLU A 84 -12.63 4.24 0.55
N LEU A 85 -11.62 4.79 -0.11
CA LEU A 85 -10.85 5.91 0.40
C LEU A 85 -10.66 6.97 -0.69
N PRO A 86 -11.75 7.59 -1.16
CA PRO A 86 -11.68 8.47 -2.34
C PRO A 86 -10.80 9.69 -2.14
N ASP A 87 -10.63 10.16 -0.91
CA ASP A 87 -9.88 11.39 -0.63
C ASP A 87 -8.57 11.14 0.10
N ALA A 88 -8.15 9.90 0.22
CA ALA A 88 -7.02 9.56 1.09
C ALA A 88 -5.66 9.96 0.52
N ARG A 89 -5.51 10.04 -0.79
CA ARG A 89 -4.26 10.43 -1.44
C ARG A 89 -3.10 9.56 -0.98
N LEU A 90 -3.23 8.26 -1.16
CA LEU A 90 -2.20 7.31 -0.75
C LEU A 90 -1.05 7.33 -1.75
N TYR A 91 0.17 7.24 -1.22
CA TYR A 91 1.37 7.20 -2.05
C TYR A 91 1.73 5.75 -2.36
N TYR A 92 2.13 5.46 -3.59
CA TYR A 92 2.49 4.10 -3.96
C TYR A 92 3.57 4.06 -5.03
N TRP A 93 4.22 2.92 -5.11
CA TRP A 93 5.07 2.58 -6.25
C TRP A 93 5.06 1.07 -6.45
N THR A 94 5.53 0.63 -7.59
CA THR A 94 5.64 -0.80 -7.89
C THR A 94 7.05 -1.14 -8.34
N THR A 95 7.46 -2.38 -8.04
CA THR A 95 8.70 -2.93 -8.54
C THR A 95 8.43 -4.33 -9.08
N ALA A 96 9.23 -4.76 -10.03
CA ALA A 96 9.12 -6.11 -10.58
C ALA A 96 9.63 -7.14 -9.57
N LEU A 97 8.91 -8.25 -9.45
CA LEU A 97 9.37 -9.41 -8.69
C LEU A 97 9.84 -10.47 -9.66
N ARG A 98 11.09 -10.87 -9.55
CA ARG A 98 11.65 -11.92 -10.40
C ARG A 98 11.17 -13.30 -9.98
N SER A 99 10.94 -13.49 -8.70
CA SER A 99 10.34 -14.71 -8.19
C SER A 99 9.66 -14.40 -6.86
N CYS A 100 8.67 -15.20 -6.53
CA CYS A 100 7.91 -15.03 -5.30
C CYS A 100 7.29 -16.37 -4.93
N GLY A 101 7.37 -16.74 -3.67
CA GLY A 101 6.78 -17.98 -3.20
C GLY A 101 7.09 -18.21 -1.74
N VAL A 102 6.77 -19.41 -1.28
CA VAL A 102 6.96 -19.83 0.10
C VAL A 102 8.12 -20.82 0.13
N LEU A 103 9.08 -20.57 0.99
CA LEU A 103 10.18 -21.51 1.21
C LEU A 103 9.72 -22.55 2.23
N PRO A 104 9.93 -23.86 1.94
CA PRO A 104 9.54 -24.91 2.86
C PRO A 104 10.42 -24.98 4.10
#